data_b21f46406cdd16071034d00a612bfaf6
#
_entry.id   b21f46406cdd16071034d00a612bfaf6
#
_cell.length_a   1.000
_cell.length_b   1.000
_cell.length_c   1.000
_cell.angle_alpha   90.00
_cell.angle_beta   90.00
_cell.angle_gamma   90.00
#
_symmetry.space_group_name_H-M   'P 1'
#
loop_
_entity.id
_entity.type
_entity.pdbx_description
1 polymer ?
#
loop_
_entity_poly.entity_id
_entity_poly.type
_entity_poly.pdbx_seq_one_letter_code
_entity_poly.pdbx_strand_id
1 'polypeptide(L)'
;LVECELKKDGRTILWIHAPGIIRNGRFDVEGCNALTGIHCIMAEGQRSSLITEVLIDGQRFSYGTPRNINPRLYGADPEGKALGWIVEGSWIPYRKGANGAMLVEKKFPEWTSIWSSSPNMPSGLLSRFAERAGVHLYSTRGDQVFPSKNWIAVHCKWDDVLELRLPEPGTWRDAFTNETLVENSDRLRLKTHRGENVVLERIDPRPNPENGK
;
A
#
# COMPACT_ATOMS: atom_id res chain seq x y z
N LEU A 1 -5.05 16.90 12.52
CA LEU A 1 -4.62 15.50 12.64
C LEU A 1 -3.57 15.15 11.57
N VAL A 2 -3.90 15.21 10.26
CA VAL A 2 -2.96 14.83 9.19
C VAL A 2 -1.66 15.63 9.24
N GLU A 3 -1.75 16.95 9.28
CA GLU A 3 -0.57 17.84 9.30
C GLU A 3 0.31 17.62 10.53
N CYS A 4 -0.29 17.50 11.72
CA CYS A 4 0.46 17.45 12.97
C CYS A 4 0.91 16.03 13.36
N GLU A 5 0.17 15.01 12.93
CA GLU A 5 0.36 13.65 13.44
C GLU A 5 0.87 12.65 12.40
N LEU A 6 0.60 12.89 11.11
CA LEU A 6 0.96 11.94 10.07
C LEU A 6 2.14 12.39 9.20
N LYS A 7 2.26 13.68 8.89
CA LYS A 7 3.31 14.22 8.01
C LYS A 7 4.63 14.45 8.74
N LYS A 8 5.14 13.44 9.45
CA LYS A 8 6.34 13.51 10.27
C LYS A 8 7.01 12.14 10.43
N ASP A 9 8.15 12.10 11.08
CA ASP A 9 8.85 10.90 11.55
C ASP A 9 9.21 9.92 10.41
N GLY A 10 9.52 10.42 9.21
CA GLY A 10 9.87 9.60 8.05
C GLY A 10 8.71 8.81 7.46
N ARG A 11 7.47 9.07 7.87
CA ARG A 11 6.30 8.29 7.44
C ARG A 11 6.03 8.42 5.96
N THR A 12 5.51 7.35 5.38
CA THR A 12 4.97 7.34 4.02
C THR A 12 3.45 7.31 4.08
N ILE A 13 2.81 8.25 3.39
CA ILE A 13 1.35 8.34 3.30
C ILE A 13 0.94 8.03 1.86
N LEU A 14 0.09 7.02 1.70
CA LEU A 14 -0.52 6.68 0.42
C LEU A 14 -1.93 7.27 0.32
N TRP A 15 -2.12 8.12 -0.67
CA TRP A 15 -3.40 8.76 -1.00
C TRP A 15 -4.03 8.09 -2.21
N ILE A 16 -5.31 7.78 -2.12
CA ILE A 16 -6.04 7.15 -3.21
C ILE A 16 -7.08 8.12 -3.75
N HIS A 17 -7.05 8.34 -5.05
CA HIS A 17 -7.96 9.15 -5.84
C HIS A 17 -7.93 10.63 -5.47
N ALA A 18 -8.97 11.17 -4.85
CA ALA A 18 -9.19 12.60 -4.67
C ALA A 18 -9.41 12.99 -3.17
N PRO A 19 -8.42 12.73 -2.29
CA PRO A 19 -8.57 13.09 -0.87
C PRO A 19 -8.67 14.61 -0.73
N GLY A 20 -9.58 15.10 0.12
CA GLY A 20 -9.74 16.52 0.39
C GLY A 20 -10.35 17.35 -0.75
N ILE A 21 -10.84 16.73 -1.83
CA ILE A 21 -11.35 17.40 -3.03
C ILE A 21 -12.65 18.18 -2.78
N ILE A 22 -13.44 17.81 -1.76
CA ILE A 22 -14.69 18.50 -1.47
C ILE A 22 -14.45 19.57 -0.42
N ARG A 23 -14.59 20.83 -0.80
CA ARG A 23 -14.53 22.00 0.09
C ARG A 23 -15.76 22.87 -0.14
N ASN A 24 -16.46 23.22 0.94
CA ASN A 24 -17.66 24.06 0.86
C ASN A 24 -18.72 23.54 -0.14
N GLY A 25 -18.88 22.21 -0.24
CA GLY A 25 -19.85 21.57 -1.12
C GLY A 25 -19.50 21.59 -2.61
N ARG A 26 -18.26 21.94 -2.98
CA ARG A 26 -17.78 21.97 -4.37
C ARG A 26 -16.48 21.17 -4.53
N PHE A 27 -16.21 20.73 -5.75
CA PHE A 27 -14.91 20.20 -6.10
C PHE A 27 -13.88 21.33 -6.12
N ASP A 28 -12.80 21.14 -5.37
CA ASP A 28 -11.70 22.09 -5.24
C ASP A 28 -10.38 21.31 -5.23
N VAL A 29 -9.68 21.32 -6.36
CA VAL A 29 -8.42 20.58 -6.53
C VAL A 29 -7.34 21.07 -5.56
N GLU A 30 -7.39 22.32 -5.15
CA GLU A 30 -6.44 22.89 -4.17
C GLU A 30 -6.59 22.21 -2.79
N GLY A 31 -7.75 21.69 -2.47
CA GLY A 31 -7.94 20.87 -1.26
C GLY A 31 -7.16 19.57 -1.31
N CYS A 32 -7.13 18.93 -2.48
CA CYS A 32 -6.32 17.73 -2.70
C CYS A 32 -4.81 18.06 -2.69
N ASN A 33 -4.42 19.12 -3.39
CA ASN A 33 -3.03 19.59 -3.47
C ASN A 33 -2.46 19.91 -2.09
N ALA A 34 -3.19 20.68 -1.30
CA ALA A 34 -2.79 21.03 0.06
C ALA A 34 -2.65 19.80 0.97
N LEU A 35 -3.59 18.87 0.87
CA LEU A 35 -3.58 17.67 1.70
C LEU A 35 -2.44 16.71 1.32
N THR A 36 -2.26 16.46 0.03
CA THR A 36 -1.26 15.50 -0.46
C THR A 36 0.13 16.09 -0.58
N GLY A 37 0.25 17.41 -0.71
CA GLY A 37 1.49 18.12 -1.04
C GLY A 37 1.95 17.88 -2.49
N ILE A 38 1.12 17.25 -3.32
CA ILE A 38 1.38 16.96 -4.73
C ILE A 38 0.48 17.84 -5.57
N HIS A 39 1.06 18.55 -6.53
CA HIS A 39 0.28 19.34 -7.48
C HIS A 39 -0.46 18.44 -8.45
N CYS A 40 -1.77 18.42 -8.33
CA CYS A 40 -2.69 17.73 -9.22
C CYS A 40 -3.51 18.73 -10.02
N ILE A 41 -3.90 18.36 -11.21
CA ILE A 41 -4.83 19.11 -12.05
C ILE A 41 -6.07 18.27 -12.36
N MET A 42 -7.21 18.92 -12.46
CA MET A 42 -8.48 18.29 -12.76
C MET A 42 -8.72 18.35 -14.28
N ALA A 43 -9.04 17.18 -14.85
CA ALA A 43 -9.44 17.09 -16.26
C ALA A 43 -10.92 17.40 -16.41
N GLU A 44 -11.25 18.38 -17.23
CA GLU A 44 -12.62 18.73 -17.56
C GLU A 44 -13.12 17.96 -18.79
N GLY A 45 -14.38 17.62 -18.78
CA GLY A 45 -15.19 17.46 -20.00
C GLY A 45 -15.20 16.12 -20.71
N GLN A 46 -14.43 15.06 -20.31
CA GLN A 46 -14.48 13.81 -21.07
C GLN A 46 -14.62 12.53 -20.24
N ARG A 47 -15.34 11.59 -20.84
CA ARG A 47 -15.54 10.23 -20.29
C ARG A 47 -14.30 9.39 -20.64
N SER A 48 -13.49 9.04 -19.68
CA SER A 48 -12.37 8.11 -19.87
C SER A 48 -12.19 7.22 -18.65
N SER A 49 -11.64 6.05 -18.91
CA SER A 49 -11.19 5.15 -17.86
C SER A 49 -10.01 5.75 -17.10
N LEU A 50 -9.86 5.41 -15.83
CA LEU A 50 -8.67 5.69 -15.04
C LEU A 50 -7.91 4.38 -14.85
N ILE A 51 -7.17 3.96 -15.87
CA ILE A 51 -6.28 2.81 -15.79
C ILE A 51 -4.84 3.30 -15.80
N THR A 52 -4.10 2.89 -14.80
CA THR A 52 -2.71 3.25 -14.57
C THR A 52 -1.80 2.06 -14.83
N GLU A 53 -0.74 2.25 -15.59
CA GLU A 53 0.37 1.33 -15.69
C GLU A 53 1.56 1.83 -14.88
N VAL A 54 2.17 0.91 -14.14
CA VAL A 54 3.32 1.16 -13.27
C VAL A 54 4.38 0.12 -13.55
N LEU A 55 5.63 0.56 -13.64
CA LEU A 55 6.79 -0.32 -13.60
C LEU A 55 7.61 0.03 -12.35
N ILE A 56 7.65 -0.88 -11.39
CA ILE A 56 8.41 -0.70 -10.15
C ILE A 56 9.19 -1.98 -9.84
N ASP A 57 10.47 -1.83 -9.54
CA ASP A 57 11.40 -2.93 -9.24
C ASP A 57 11.36 -4.06 -10.30
N GLY A 58 11.24 -3.69 -11.58
CA GLY A 58 11.14 -4.62 -12.71
C GLY A 58 9.78 -5.30 -12.87
N GLN A 59 8.83 -5.06 -11.99
CA GLN A 59 7.49 -5.64 -12.05
C GLN A 59 6.48 -4.63 -12.61
N ARG A 60 5.67 -5.09 -13.57
CA ARG A 60 4.60 -4.29 -14.17
C ARG A 60 3.28 -4.54 -13.46
N PHE A 61 2.58 -3.46 -13.16
CA PHE A 61 1.21 -3.47 -12.62
C PHE A 61 0.30 -2.64 -13.52
N SER A 62 -0.93 -3.11 -13.70
CA SER A 62 -2.00 -2.35 -14.33
C SER A 62 -3.21 -2.38 -13.40
N TYR A 63 -3.77 -1.21 -13.09
CA TYR A 63 -4.89 -1.11 -12.14
C TYR A 63 -5.74 0.12 -12.39
N GLY A 64 -6.85 0.21 -11.69
CA GLY A 64 -7.82 1.28 -11.82
C GLY A 64 -9.18 0.79 -12.26
N THR A 65 -9.90 1.62 -13.02
CA THR A 65 -11.24 1.26 -13.48
C THR A 65 -11.47 1.70 -14.92
N PRO A 66 -12.11 0.87 -15.74
CA PRO A 66 -12.57 1.25 -17.07
C PRO A 66 -13.81 2.13 -17.04
N ARG A 67 -14.42 2.32 -15.86
CA ARG A 67 -15.62 3.14 -15.68
C ARG A 67 -15.25 4.61 -15.52
N ASN A 68 -16.19 5.49 -15.84
CA ASN A 68 -16.04 6.90 -15.55
C ASN A 68 -15.97 7.15 -14.05
N ILE A 69 -14.94 7.85 -13.63
CA ILE A 69 -14.79 8.40 -12.29
C ILE A 69 -14.75 9.92 -12.39
N ASN A 70 -15.41 10.59 -11.47
CA ASN A 70 -15.41 12.04 -11.35
C ASN A 70 -15.15 12.41 -9.87
N PRO A 71 -14.26 13.36 -9.58
CA PRO A 71 -13.41 14.11 -10.52
C PRO A 71 -12.26 13.26 -11.08
N ARG A 72 -11.74 13.63 -12.23
CA ARG A 72 -10.53 13.04 -12.79
C ARG A 72 -9.35 13.94 -12.49
N LEU A 73 -8.37 13.37 -11.84
CA LEU A 73 -7.16 14.07 -11.47
C LEU A 73 -5.95 13.39 -12.11
N TYR A 74 -4.93 14.16 -12.43
CA TYR A 74 -3.62 13.66 -12.79
C TYR A 74 -2.54 14.55 -12.19
N GLY A 75 -1.38 13.97 -11.88
CA GLY A 75 -0.26 14.68 -11.29
C GLY A 75 0.47 15.54 -12.32
N ALA A 76 0.72 16.78 -11.93
CA ALA A 76 1.50 17.76 -12.69
C ALA A 76 2.59 18.41 -11.83
N ASP A 77 3.01 17.71 -10.78
CA ASP A 77 3.99 18.22 -9.82
C ASP A 77 5.40 18.19 -10.41
N PRO A 78 6.09 19.33 -10.54
CA PRO A 78 7.43 19.40 -11.12
C PRO A 78 8.50 18.78 -10.23
N GLU A 79 8.27 18.67 -8.92
CA GLU A 79 9.17 18.06 -7.96
C GLU A 79 8.79 16.60 -7.65
N GLY A 80 7.63 16.17 -8.13
CA GLY A 80 7.13 14.82 -7.95
C GLY A 80 7.76 13.83 -8.93
N LYS A 81 8.12 12.64 -8.45
CA LYS A 81 8.54 11.53 -9.29
C LYS A 81 7.33 10.78 -9.82
N ALA A 82 7.08 10.81 -11.11
CA ALA A 82 6.07 9.98 -11.74
C ALA A 82 6.49 8.50 -11.70
N LEU A 83 5.64 7.65 -11.15
CA LEU A 83 5.83 6.20 -11.04
C LEU A 83 4.90 5.42 -11.97
N GLY A 84 3.78 6.02 -12.38
CA GLY A 84 2.78 5.40 -13.22
C GLY A 84 2.09 6.39 -14.13
N TRP A 85 1.62 5.88 -15.25
CA TRP A 85 1.07 6.67 -16.35
C TRP A 85 -0.27 6.10 -16.77
N ILE A 86 -1.09 6.93 -17.41
CA ILE A 86 -2.34 6.48 -18.01
C ILE A 86 -2.06 5.53 -19.19
N VAL A 87 -2.90 4.50 -19.32
CA VAL A 87 -2.83 3.60 -20.48
C VAL A 87 -3.28 4.34 -21.73
N GLU A 88 -2.55 4.19 -22.82
CA GLU A 88 -2.94 4.71 -24.14
C GLU A 88 -4.35 4.25 -24.55
N GLY A 89 -5.13 5.15 -25.13
CA GLY A 89 -6.54 4.91 -25.47
C GLY A 89 -7.51 5.41 -24.39
N SER A 90 -7.03 5.75 -23.21
CA SER A 90 -7.79 6.54 -22.25
C SER A 90 -7.60 8.02 -22.61
N TRP A 91 -8.62 8.65 -23.17
CA TRP A 91 -8.49 10.03 -23.64
C TRP A 91 -8.33 11.02 -22.47
N ILE A 92 -7.12 11.44 -22.20
CA ILE A 92 -6.85 12.71 -21.53
C ILE A 92 -6.31 13.64 -22.61
N PRO A 93 -6.83 14.87 -22.74
CA PRO A 93 -6.21 15.84 -23.63
C PRO A 93 -4.77 16.06 -23.14
N TYR A 94 -3.83 15.51 -23.88
CA TYR A 94 -2.41 15.68 -23.63
C TYR A 94 -2.07 17.16 -23.85
N ARG A 95 -2.06 17.92 -22.76
CA ARG A 95 -1.44 19.24 -22.78
C ARG A 95 0.06 19.04 -22.66
N LYS A 96 0.79 19.46 -23.69
CA LYS A 96 2.25 19.48 -23.69
C LYS A 96 2.73 20.13 -22.38
N GLY A 97 3.35 19.37 -21.48
CA GLY A 97 3.76 19.81 -20.14
C GLY A 97 2.97 19.27 -18.95
N ALA A 98 1.77 18.74 -19.14
CA ALA A 98 1.09 17.96 -18.12
C ALA A 98 1.51 16.50 -18.31
N ASN A 99 2.27 15.98 -17.39
CA ASN A 99 2.92 14.67 -17.54
C ASN A 99 1.94 13.48 -17.51
N GLY A 100 0.64 13.68 -17.37
CA GLY A 100 -0.35 12.60 -17.32
C GLY A 100 -0.05 11.54 -16.25
N ALA A 101 0.70 11.92 -15.20
CA ALA A 101 1.11 11.01 -14.17
C ALA A 101 -0.10 10.60 -13.32
N MET A 102 -0.30 9.29 -13.20
CA MET A 102 -1.42 8.70 -12.47
C MET A 102 -0.99 8.18 -11.11
N LEU A 103 0.31 8.03 -10.91
CA LEU A 103 0.93 7.66 -9.65
C LEU A 103 2.18 8.51 -9.47
N VAL A 104 2.23 9.28 -8.41
CA VAL A 104 3.30 10.23 -8.12
C VAL A 104 3.83 10.01 -6.71
N GLU A 105 5.15 9.99 -6.57
CA GLU A 105 5.86 10.02 -5.29
C GLU A 105 6.54 11.38 -5.13
N LYS A 106 6.35 12.02 -3.97
CA LYS A 106 7.05 13.24 -3.59
C LYS A 106 7.62 13.10 -2.19
N LYS A 107 8.91 13.40 -2.06
CA LYS A 107 9.61 13.34 -0.78
C LYS A 107 9.66 14.74 -0.17
N PHE A 108 9.29 14.81 1.10
CA PHE A 108 9.44 15.98 1.95
C PHE A 108 10.53 15.72 3.01
N PRO A 109 11.03 16.72 3.71
CA PRO A 109 12.07 16.53 4.72
C PRO A 109 11.69 15.51 5.81
N GLU A 110 10.42 15.48 6.22
CA GLU A 110 9.96 14.66 7.34
C GLU A 110 9.01 13.52 6.96
N TRP A 111 8.58 13.43 5.70
CA TRP A 111 7.64 12.41 5.25
C TRP A 111 7.67 12.19 3.74
N THR A 112 7.01 11.15 3.28
CA THR A 112 6.86 10.86 1.85
C THR A 112 5.39 10.79 1.48
N SER A 113 5.00 11.47 0.42
CA SER A 113 3.67 11.40 -0.20
C SER A 113 3.70 10.49 -1.41
N ILE A 114 2.78 9.54 -1.46
CA ILE A 114 2.50 8.74 -2.66
C ILE A 114 1.02 8.97 -2.99
N TRP A 115 0.75 9.49 -4.17
CA TRP A 115 -0.61 9.75 -4.61
C TRP A 115 -0.94 8.98 -5.87
N SER A 116 -2.09 8.29 -5.87
CA SER A 116 -2.65 7.57 -7.01
C SER A 116 -3.97 8.17 -7.46
N SER A 117 -4.06 8.57 -8.72
CA SER A 117 -5.31 9.01 -9.34
C SER A 117 -6.31 7.86 -9.46
N SER A 118 -5.82 6.66 -9.77
CA SER A 118 -6.65 5.48 -9.95
C SER A 118 -6.96 4.79 -8.63
N PRO A 119 -8.20 4.37 -8.39
CA PRO A 119 -8.56 3.48 -7.29
C PRO A 119 -8.12 2.03 -7.58
N ASN A 120 -8.43 1.11 -6.65
CA ASN A 120 -8.25 -0.33 -6.80
C ASN A 120 -6.78 -0.74 -7.00
N MET A 121 -5.87 -0.11 -6.27
CA MET A 121 -4.46 -0.48 -6.28
C MET A 121 -4.29 -1.95 -5.86
N PRO A 122 -3.57 -2.77 -6.64
CA PRO A 122 -3.42 -4.19 -6.35
C PRO A 122 -2.54 -4.43 -5.12
N SER A 123 -2.81 -5.50 -4.38
CA SER A 123 -2.09 -5.86 -3.16
C SER A 123 -0.58 -5.97 -3.36
N GLY A 124 -0.12 -6.50 -4.49
CA GLY A 124 1.30 -6.59 -4.81
C GLY A 124 1.98 -5.22 -4.88
N LEU A 125 1.31 -4.20 -5.44
CA LEU A 125 1.85 -2.83 -5.48
C LEU A 125 1.79 -2.16 -4.10
N LEU A 126 0.71 -2.38 -3.33
CA LEU A 126 0.61 -1.93 -1.94
C LEU A 126 1.73 -2.51 -1.07
N SER A 127 2.02 -3.81 -1.22
CA SER A 127 3.11 -4.47 -0.50
C SER A 127 4.47 -3.85 -0.83
N ARG A 128 4.73 -3.48 -2.09
CA ARG A 128 5.97 -2.78 -2.47
C ARG A 128 6.11 -1.42 -1.79
N PHE A 129 5.05 -0.64 -1.72
CA PHE A 129 5.09 0.63 -0.99
C PHE A 129 5.24 0.44 0.52
N ALA A 130 4.56 -0.54 1.09
CA ALA A 130 4.69 -0.88 2.50
C ALA A 130 6.13 -1.30 2.85
N GLU A 131 6.73 -2.19 2.04
CA GLU A 131 8.12 -2.64 2.21
C GLU A 131 9.11 -1.47 2.10
N ARG A 132 8.95 -0.60 1.10
CA ARG A 132 9.77 0.61 0.94
C ARG A 132 9.60 1.61 2.08
N ALA A 133 8.44 1.62 2.73
CA ALA A 133 8.16 2.41 3.93
C ALA A 133 8.65 1.76 5.23
N GLY A 134 9.33 0.62 5.16
CA GLY A 134 9.83 -0.11 6.33
C GLY A 134 8.76 -0.87 7.11
N VAL A 135 7.58 -1.07 6.53
CA VAL A 135 6.51 -1.88 7.16
C VAL A 135 6.88 -3.36 7.06
N HIS A 136 6.82 -4.05 8.20
CA HIS A 136 7.05 -5.49 8.23
C HIS A 136 5.93 -6.24 7.49
N LEU A 137 6.32 -7.06 6.52
CA LEU A 137 5.41 -7.92 5.78
C LEU A 137 5.57 -9.37 6.24
N TYR A 138 4.52 -9.90 6.86
CA TYR A 138 4.49 -11.29 7.32
C TYR A 138 4.51 -12.30 6.19
N SER A 139 3.86 -12.00 5.06
CA SER A 139 3.85 -12.83 3.85
C SER A 139 3.91 -11.93 2.61
N THR A 140 4.65 -12.37 1.59
CA THR A 140 4.70 -11.72 0.27
C THR A 140 3.78 -12.38 -0.75
N ARG A 141 3.13 -13.48 -0.36
CA ARG A 141 2.28 -14.32 -1.23
C ARG A 141 0.88 -13.74 -1.46
N GLY A 142 0.50 -12.73 -0.65
CA GLY A 142 -0.80 -12.06 -0.72
C GLY A 142 -1.90 -12.78 0.06
N ASP A 143 -1.54 -13.62 1.01
CA ASP A 143 -2.45 -14.17 2.03
C ASP A 143 -2.95 -13.07 2.96
N GLN A 144 -4.12 -13.27 3.56
CA GLN A 144 -4.63 -12.36 4.58
C GLN A 144 -4.02 -12.73 5.93
N VAL A 145 -3.23 -11.83 6.50
CA VAL A 145 -2.54 -12.05 7.77
C VAL A 145 -3.10 -11.10 8.82
N PHE A 146 -3.48 -11.65 9.95
CA PHE A 146 -4.02 -10.93 11.11
C PHE A 146 -3.09 -11.12 12.31
N PRO A 147 -2.06 -10.27 12.45
CA PRO A 147 -1.11 -10.39 13.55
C PRO A 147 -1.63 -9.72 14.81
N SER A 148 -1.31 -10.33 15.94
CA SER A 148 -1.51 -9.78 17.28
C SER A 148 -0.25 -9.99 18.11
N LYS A 149 -0.27 -9.62 19.38
CA LYS A 149 0.91 -9.71 20.27
C LYS A 149 1.49 -11.11 20.33
N ASN A 150 0.64 -12.13 20.54
CA ASN A 150 1.06 -13.52 20.72
C ASN A 150 0.37 -14.47 19.75
N TRP A 151 -0.37 -13.94 18.78
CA TRP A 151 -1.16 -14.73 17.84
C TRP A 151 -0.98 -14.22 16.43
N ILE A 152 -0.96 -15.12 15.47
CA ILE A 152 -1.01 -14.80 14.05
C ILE A 152 -2.05 -15.72 13.41
N ALA A 153 -3.10 -15.14 12.84
CA ALA A 153 -4.02 -15.89 12.01
C ALA A 153 -3.75 -15.58 10.53
N VAL A 154 -3.77 -16.61 9.70
CA VAL A 154 -3.57 -16.49 8.26
C VAL A 154 -4.68 -17.21 7.53
N HIS A 155 -5.36 -16.50 6.63
CA HIS A 155 -6.26 -17.13 5.67
C HIS A 155 -5.50 -17.35 4.36
N CYS A 156 -5.27 -18.61 4.03
CA CYS A 156 -4.42 -19.03 2.91
C CYS A 156 -5.15 -18.88 1.58
N LYS A 157 -4.55 -18.14 0.68
CA LYS A 157 -5.10 -17.87 -0.66
C LYS A 157 -4.74 -18.93 -1.69
N TRP A 158 -3.69 -19.72 -1.44
CA TRP A 158 -3.07 -20.60 -2.42
C TRP A 158 -2.80 -22.01 -1.85
N ASP A 159 -2.79 -23.01 -2.73
CA ASP A 159 -2.31 -24.37 -2.49
C ASP A 159 -0.78 -24.39 -2.67
N ASP A 160 -0.03 -24.01 -1.64
CA ASP A 160 1.44 -23.94 -1.74
C ASP A 160 2.07 -23.79 -0.34
N VAL A 161 3.39 -23.65 -0.31
CA VAL A 161 4.12 -23.39 0.93
C VAL A 161 3.89 -21.92 1.36
N LEU A 162 3.26 -21.74 2.52
CA LEU A 162 3.18 -20.48 3.23
C LEU A 162 4.53 -20.21 3.89
N GLU A 163 5.17 -19.12 3.49
CA GLU A 163 6.36 -18.59 4.18
C GLU A 163 5.96 -17.36 4.99
N LEU A 164 6.04 -17.47 6.30
CA LEU A 164 5.86 -16.33 7.20
C LEU A 164 7.21 -15.81 7.68
N ARG A 165 7.35 -14.49 7.65
CA ARG A 165 8.42 -13.74 8.31
C ARG A 165 7.86 -13.17 9.59
N LEU A 166 8.41 -13.58 10.70
CA LEU A 166 8.02 -13.09 12.02
C LEU A 166 8.84 -11.84 12.35
N PRO A 167 8.32 -10.87 13.11
CA PRO A 167 9.03 -9.62 13.39
C PRO A 167 10.27 -9.83 14.28
N GLU A 168 10.31 -10.93 15.00
CA GLU A 168 11.42 -11.34 15.88
C GLU A 168 11.44 -12.87 16.02
N PRO A 169 12.60 -13.47 16.33
CA PRO A 169 12.66 -14.91 16.63
C PRO A 169 11.73 -15.28 17.79
N GLY A 170 11.09 -16.44 17.68
CA GLY A 170 10.17 -16.93 18.69
C GLY A 170 9.85 -18.41 18.50
N THR A 171 9.22 -19.00 19.50
CA THR A 171 8.70 -20.37 19.47
C THR A 171 7.19 -20.31 19.25
N TRP A 172 6.74 -20.95 18.18
CA TRP A 172 5.36 -20.88 17.73
C TRP A 172 4.77 -22.26 17.56
N ARG A 173 3.53 -22.42 18.00
CA ARG A 173 2.75 -23.66 17.83
C ARG A 173 1.49 -23.41 17.02
N ASP A 174 0.97 -24.46 16.43
CA ASP A 174 -0.39 -24.49 15.92
C ASP A 174 -1.38 -24.44 17.08
N ALA A 175 -2.31 -23.49 17.03
CA ALA A 175 -3.25 -23.26 18.14
C ALA A 175 -4.35 -24.34 18.23
N PHE A 176 -4.58 -25.10 17.17
CA PHE A 176 -5.58 -26.16 17.16
C PHE A 176 -5.02 -27.54 17.57
N THR A 177 -3.81 -27.84 17.05
CA THR A 177 -3.16 -29.12 17.29
C THR A 177 -2.24 -29.12 18.51
N ASN A 178 -1.82 -27.93 18.97
CA ASN A 178 -0.76 -27.70 19.96
C ASN A 178 0.63 -28.22 19.53
N GLU A 179 0.81 -28.54 18.26
CA GLU A 179 2.11 -28.92 17.71
C GLU A 179 3.05 -27.72 17.62
N THR A 180 4.28 -27.85 18.13
CA THR A 180 5.31 -26.83 17.96
C THR A 180 5.81 -26.88 16.53
N LEU A 181 5.61 -25.79 15.80
CA LEU A 181 5.93 -25.68 14.37
C LEU A 181 7.32 -25.11 14.13
N VAL A 182 7.79 -24.24 15.03
CA VAL A 182 9.12 -23.65 14.94
C VAL A 182 9.60 -23.21 16.31
N GLU A 183 10.90 -23.34 16.54
CA GLU A 183 11.58 -22.92 17.77
C GLU A 183 12.63 -21.85 17.48
N ASN A 184 12.59 -20.76 18.26
CA ASN A 184 13.53 -19.66 18.22
C ASN A 184 13.89 -19.18 16.79
N SER A 185 12.88 -18.98 15.95
CA SER A 185 13.05 -18.57 14.56
C SER A 185 12.14 -17.41 14.20
N ASP A 186 12.61 -16.56 13.29
CA ASP A 186 11.87 -15.48 12.65
C ASP A 186 11.19 -15.95 11.34
N ARG A 187 11.30 -17.23 10.99
CA ARG A 187 10.74 -17.80 9.75
C ARG A 187 10.00 -19.08 10.04
N LEU A 188 8.82 -19.19 9.44
CA LEU A 188 8.00 -20.36 9.47
C LEU A 188 7.61 -20.76 8.05
N ARG A 189 7.65 -22.05 7.74
CA ARG A 189 7.22 -22.62 6.45
C ARG A 189 6.21 -23.72 6.69
N LEU A 190 5.03 -23.60 6.10
CA LEU A 190 3.94 -24.56 6.21
C LEU A 190 3.38 -24.89 4.83
N LYS A 191 3.12 -26.15 4.57
CA LYS A 191 2.33 -26.55 3.40
C LYS A 191 0.86 -26.28 3.73
N THR A 192 0.21 -25.48 2.90
CA THR A 192 -1.17 -25.03 3.13
C THR A 192 -2.03 -25.25 1.91
N HIS A 193 -3.34 -25.30 2.13
CA HIS A 193 -4.35 -25.39 1.09
C HIS A 193 -5.13 -24.06 0.96
N ARG A 194 -5.64 -23.83 -0.24
CA ARG A 194 -6.47 -22.66 -0.49
C ARG A 194 -7.72 -22.67 0.40
N GLY A 195 -7.97 -21.55 1.08
CA GLY A 195 -9.09 -21.40 2.00
C GLY A 195 -8.83 -21.94 3.41
N GLU A 196 -7.65 -22.53 3.64
CA GLU A 196 -7.23 -22.98 4.97
C GLU A 196 -6.98 -21.79 5.90
N ASN A 197 -7.29 -21.97 7.17
CA ASN A 197 -6.97 -21.03 8.22
C ASN A 197 -5.90 -21.62 9.12
N VAL A 198 -4.76 -20.96 9.18
CA VAL A 198 -3.66 -21.27 10.10
C VAL A 198 -3.73 -20.30 11.27
N VAL A 199 -3.72 -20.80 12.49
CA VAL A 199 -3.67 -19.96 13.69
C VAL A 199 -2.47 -20.37 14.53
N LEU A 200 -1.56 -19.43 14.69
CA LEU A 200 -0.30 -19.61 15.40
C LEU A 200 -0.35 -18.93 16.75
N GLU A 201 0.13 -19.61 17.77
CA GLU A 201 0.32 -19.05 19.11
C GLU A 201 1.80 -19.02 19.46
N ARG A 202 2.25 -17.88 19.98
CA ARG A 202 3.60 -17.75 20.53
C ARG A 202 3.62 -18.26 21.96
N ILE A 203 4.51 -19.22 22.25
CA ILE A 203 4.57 -19.90 23.56
C ILE A 203 5.78 -19.49 24.40
N ASP A 204 6.81 -18.85 23.82
CA ASP A 204 7.90 -18.27 24.58
C ASP A 204 7.56 -16.85 25.06
N PRO A 205 7.99 -16.46 26.28
CA PRO A 205 7.81 -15.10 26.74
C PRO A 205 8.63 -14.13 25.86
N ARG A 206 7.99 -13.05 25.39
CA ARG A 206 8.74 -11.98 24.73
C ARG A 206 9.75 -11.39 25.71
N PRO A 207 10.97 -11.05 25.25
CA PRO A 207 11.89 -10.27 26.08
C PRO A 207 11.17 -8.99 26.49
N ASN A 208 11.18 -8.69 27.79
CA ASN A 208 10.56 -7.47 28.31
C ASN A 208 11.36 -6.27 27.76
N PRO A 209 10.73 -5.31 27.04
CA PRO A 209 11.43 -4.17 26.47
C PRO A 209 12.05 -3.25 27.54
N GLU A 210 11.68 -3.43 28.81
CA GLU A 210 12.26 -2.64 29.92
C GLU A 210 13.62 -3.12 30.42
N ASN A 211 14.11 -4.30 30.00
CA ASN A 211 15.39 -4.85 30.43
C ASN A 211 16.58 -4.52 29.48
N GLY A 212 16.38 -3.64 28.53
CA GLY A 212 17.35 -3.23 27.50
C GLY A 212 17.81 -1.77 27.60
N LYS A 213 17.77 -1.16 28.78
CA LYS A 213 18.33 0.18 29.00
C LYS A 213 19.53 0.12 29.92
#